data_d69223d1f3245944fca933682990c165
#
_entry.id   d69223d1f3245944fca933682990c165
#
_cell.length_a   1.000
_cell.length_b   1.000
_cell.length_c   1.000
_cell.angle_alpha   90.00
_cell.angle_beta   90.00
_cell.angle_gamma   90.00
#
_symmetry.space_group_name_H-M   'P 1'
#
loop_
_entity.id
_entity.type
_entity.pdbx_description
1 polymer ?
#
loop_
_entity_poly.entity_id
_entity_poly.type
_entity_poly.pdbx_seq_one_letter_code
_entity_poly.pdbx_strand_id
1 'polypeptide(L)'
;MKVCPNCKAKVVGDWLGCPLCKEELQLKGDEEKQTESVFLNFPLKFNRQKALQLLIRASLLLVVIYFAVQIFWPFRFFGLEYVIFGLLITWTLLVIFVQKRRNIVKTILYYLLFISIMSVYFDYTNGWLGWSITFVFPVISIASLLAMFIYAQVAPLEINDYILYLQLTSLLGLVPLVFLIMDWVVLALPSLLSVLFSLFMFLLLLLKYRRLMILELQKRMHL
;
A
#
# COMPACT_ATOMS: atom_id res chain seq x y z
N MET A 1 28.16 23.35 19.84
CA MET A 1 28.17 22.63 21.14
C MET A 1 28.28 23.64 22.26
N LYS A 2 27.33 23.69 23.19
CA LYS A 2 27.36 24.61 24.34
C LYS A 2 27.72 23.82 25.60
N VAL A 3 28.49 24.42 26.48
CA VAL A 3 28.84 23.79 27.77
C VAL A 3 28.19 24.60 28.88
N CYS A 4 27.46 23.96 29.75
CA CYS A 4 26.81 24.62 30.87
C CYS A 4 27.86 25.09 31.89
N PRO A 5 27.85 26.36 32.33
CA PRO A 5 28.82 26.86 33.31
C PRO A 5 28.66 26.23 34.69
N ASN A 6 27.45 25.82 35.06
CA ASN A 6 27.12 25.28 36.37
C ASN A 6 27.38 23.76 36.47
N CYS A 7 26.75 22.94 35.60
CA CYS A 7 26.90 21.48 35.69
C CYS A 7 27.91 20.87 34.71
N LYS A 8 28.61 21.71 33.90
CA LYS A 8 29.64 21.32 32.90
C LYS A 8 29.16 20.30 31.85
N ALA A 9 27.85 20.12 31.73
CA ALA A 9 27.25 19.21 30.70
C ALA A 9 27.45 19.82 29.32
N LYS A 10 27.81 18.95 28.35
CA LYS A 10 27.87 19.30 26.92
C LYS A 10 26.47 19.19 26.33
N VAL A 11 25.91 20.31 25.91
CA VAL A 11 24.58 20.40 25.32
C VAL A 11 24.71 20.56 23.80
N VAL A 12 24.08 19.68 23.05
CA VAL A 12 24.02 19.72 21.59
C VAL A 12 22.65 20.24 21.17
N GLY A 13 22.59 21.25 20.32
CA GLY A 13 21.37 21.89 19.83
C GLY A 13 21.17 23.32 20.29
N ASP A 14 20.09 23.98 19.82
CA ASP A 14 19.79 25.40 20.09
C ASP A 14 18.97 25.62 21.37
N TRP A 15 19.39 24.99 22.44
CA TRP A 15 18.77 25.20 23.74
C TRP A 15 19.18 26.56 24.35
N LEU A 16 18.19 27.31 24.86
CA LEU A 16 18.44 28.57 25.60
C LEU A 16 18.87 28.30 27.03
N GLY A 17 18.47 27.17 27.61
CA GLY A 17 18.82 26.75 28.95
C GLY A 17 19.31 25.31 29.01
N CYS A 18 20.10 24.99 30.03
CA CYS A 18 20.59 23.62 30.24
C CYS A 18 19.43 22.66 30.58
N PRO A 19 19.25 21.52 29.91
CA PRO A 19 18.18 20.59 30.20
C PRO A 19 18.34 19.89 31.57
N LEU A 20 19.51 19.94 32.18
CA LEU A 20 19.78 19.30 33.49
C LEU A 20 19.58 20.25 34.68
N CYS A 21 20.14 21.48 34.62
CA CYS A 21 20.07 22.41 35.76
C CYS A 21 19.24 23.67 35.47
N LYS A 22 18.67 23.80 34.26
CA LYS A 22 17.89 24.94 33.75
C LYS A 22 18.62 26.29 33.72
N GLU A 23 19.94 26.31 33.98
CA GLU A 23 20.80 27.53 33.89
C GLU A 23 20.93 28.00 32.45
N GLU A 24 21.03 29.33 32.25
CA GLU A 24 21.19 29.89 30.92
C GLU A 24 22.56 29.51 30.33
N LEU A 25 22.54 29.01 29.09
CA LEU A 25 23.72 28.58 28.37
C LEU A 25 24.40 29.79 27.72
N GLN A 26 25.57 30.21 28.22
CA GLN A 26 26.36 31.27 27.60
C GLN A 26 27.02 30.76 26.31
N LEU A 27 26.85 31.52 25.23
CA LEU A 27 27.57 31.34 23.98
C LEU A 27 29.03 31.74 24.19
N LYS A 28 29.94 30.78 24.24
CA LYS A 28 31.38 31.07 24.14
C LYS A 28 31.72 31.19 22.66
N GLY A 29 31.99 32.42 22.25
CA GLY A 29 32.69 32.96 21.11
C GLY A 29 32.74 32.16 19.79
N ASP A 30 32.36 32.86 18.71
CA ASP A 30 32.85 32.70 17.34
C ASP A 30 33.03 31.28 16.80
N GLU A 31 31.93 30.74 16.35
CA GLU A 31 31.83 29.96 15.12
C GLU A 31 30.35 29.85 14.75
N GLU A 32 29.87 30.81 13.96
CA GLU A 32 28.71 30.60 13.08
C GLU A 32 29.07 29.54 12.05
N LYS A 33 29.14 28.28 12.46
CA LYS A 33 28.88 27.17 11.58
C LYS A 33 27.41 26.82 11.78
N GLN A 34 26.60 27.37 10.89
CA GLN A 34 25.28 26.79 10.55
C GLN A 34 25.44 25.30 10.62
N THR A 35 24.96 24.71 11.70
CA THR A 35 24.65 23.29 11.74
C THR A 35 23.46 23.15 10.80
N GLU A 36 23.74 23.08 9.49
CA GLU A 36 22.78 22.51 8.56
C GLU A 36 22.27 21.25 9.22
N SER A 37 20.99 21.26 9.53
CA SER A 37 20.30 20.09 10.01
C SER A 37 20.57 18.98 8.98
N VAL A 38 21.38 17.99 9.34
CA VAL A 38 21.70 16.80 8.54
C VAL A 38 20.45 15.95 8.30
N PHE A 39 19.31 16.38 8.79
CA PHE A 39 18.02 15.88 8.34
C PHE A 39 17.77 16.49 6.95
N LEU A 40 18.11 15.72 5.92
CA LEU A 40 17.59 15.91 4.59
C LEU A 40 16.07 16.07 4.72
N ASN A 41 15.63 17.32 4.82
CA ASN A 41 14.23 17.69 4.68
C ASN A 41 13.85 17.41 3.23
N PHE A 42 13.55 16.15 2.92
CA PHE A 42 12.82 15.81 1.72
C PHE A 42 11.42 16.42 1.90
N PRO A 43 11.08 17.48 1.17
CA PRO A 43 9.74 18.04 1.21
C PRO A 43 8.80 17.16 0.41
N LEU A 44 8.60 15.93 0.86
CA LEU A 44 7.47 15.12 0.45
C LEU A 44 6.20 15.70 1.11
N LYS A 45 5.99 17.02 0.98
CA LYS A 45 4.70 17.65 1.23
C LYS A 45 3.77 17.23 0.10
N PHE A 46 3.25 16.01 0.21
CA PHE A 46 2.14 15.56 -0.61
C PHE A 46 0.97 16.51 -0.37
N ASN A 47 0.75 17.41 -1.31
CA ASN A 47 -0.35 18.34 -1.21
C ASN A 47 -1.63 17.61 -1.62
N ARG A 48 -2.39 17.15 -0.61
CA ARG A 48 -3.66 16.42 -0.79
C ARG A 48 -4.62 17.17 -1.72
N GLN A 49 -4.63 18.49 -1.65
CA GLN A 49 -5.49 19.32 -2.50
C GLN A 49 -5.08 19.27 -3.96
N LYS A 50 -3.76 19.32 -4.26
CA LYS A 50 -3.26 19.19 -5.64
C LYS A 50 -3.53 17.81 -6.22
N ALA A 51 -3.39 16.75 -5.44
CA ALA A 51 -3.71 15.40 -5.88
C ALA A 51 -5.20 15.24 -6.18
N LEU A 52 -6.09 15.74 -5.31
CA LEU A 52 -7.53 15.76 -5.54
C LEU A 52 -7.92 16.56 -6.80
N GLN A 53 -7.34 17.74 -6.99
CA GLN A 53 -7.59 18.54 -8.18
C GLN A 53 -7.12 17.86 -9.47
N LEU A 54 -5.95 17.18 -9.42
CA LEU A 54 -5.47 16.41 -10.57
C LEU A 54 -6.44 15.27 -10.91
N LEU A 55 -6.95 14.57 -9.91
CA LEU A 55 -7.92 13.50 -10.08
C LEU A 55 -9.24 13.98 -10.68
N ILE A 56 -9.78 15.09 -10.15
CA ILE A 56 -11.01 15.68 -10.69
C ILE A 56 -10.81 16.08 -12.16
N ARG A 57 -9.69 16.72 -12.48
CA ARG A 57 -9.38 17.10 -13.86
C ARG A 57 -9.22 15.90 -14.79
N ALA A 58 -8.49 14.86 -14.33
CA ALA A 58 -8.30 13.64 -15.11
C ALA A 58 -9.61 12.89 -15.33
N SER A 59 -10.48 12.79 -14.30
CA SER A 59 -11.79 12.14 -14.45
C SER A 59 -12.72 12.91 -15.39
N LEU A 60 -12.72 14.23 -15.30
CA LEU A 60 -13.51 15.07 -16.19
C LEU A 60 -13.03 14.96 -17.64
N LEU A 61 -11.71 14.93 -17.84
CA LEU A 61 -11.10 14.74 -19.16
C LEU A 61 -11.46 13.38 -19.75
N LEU A 62 -11.45 12.31 -18.97
CA LEU A 62 -11.87 10.97 -19.41
C LEU A 62 -13.33 10.94 -19.84
N VAL A 63 -14.23 11.60 -19.10
CA VAL A 63 -15.66 11.70 -19.46
C VAL A 63 -15.82 12.47 -20.76
N VAL A 64 -15.12 13.59 -20.94
CA VAL A 64 -15.16 14.38 -22.18
C VAL A 64 -14.64 13.56 -23.37
N ILE A 65 -13.52 12.85 -23.23
CA ILE A 65 -12.98 11.97 -24.27
C ILE A 65 -14.00 10.87 -24.62
N TYR A 66 -14.64 10.26 -23.63
CA TYR A 66 -15.68 9.26 -23.87
C TYR A 66 -16.82 9.81 -24.75
N PHE A 67 -17.38 10.96 -24.40
CA PHE A 67 -18.43 11.58 -25.21
C PHE A 67 -17.95 11.98 -26.60
N ALA A 68 -16.73 12.52 -26.72
CA ALA A 68 -16.15 12.85 -28.01
C ALA A 68 -16.01 11.61 -28.91
N VAL A 69 -15.48 10.52 -28.37
CA VAL A 69 -15.35 9.25 -29.10
C VAL A 69 -16.71 8.70 -29.49
N GLN A 70 -17.72 8.80 -28.62
CA GLN A 70 -19.06 8.30 -28.88
C GLN A 70 -19.76 9.09 -30.04
N ILE A 71 -19.45 10.38 -30.20
CA ILE A 71 -19.97 11.18 -31.30
C ILE A 71 -19.34 10.79 -32.63
N PHE A 72 -18.01 10.54 -32.67
CA PHE A 72 -17.29 10.21 -33.90
C PHE A 72 -17.36 8.72 -34.25
N TRP A 73 -17.43 7.85 -33.23
CA TRP A 73 -17.44 6.41 -33.41
C TRP A 73 -18.35 5.76 -32.36
N PRO A 74 -19.63 5.54 -32.66
CA PRO A 74 -20.60 4.97 -31.74
C PRO A 74 -20.26 3.50 -31.47
N PHE A 75 -19.43 3.25 -30.44
CA PHE A 75 -19.16 1.91 -29.94
C PHE A 75 -20.38 1.41 -29.17
N ARG A 76 -21.11 0.44 -29.75
CA ARG A 76 -22.23 -0.23 -29.09
C ARG A 76 -21.82 -1.06 -27.85
N PHE A 77 -20.52 -1.33 -27.69
CA PHE A 77 -20.02 -2.22 -26.65
C PHE A 77 -19.60 -1.51 -25.35
N PHE A 78 -19.40 -0.21 -25.34
CA PHE A 78 -19.02 0.54 -24.16
C PHE A 78 -20.11 1.51 -23.72
N GLY A 79 -21.03 1.03 -22.87
CA GLY A 79 -22.03 1.89 -22.24
C GLY A 79 -21.41 2.88 -21.24
N LEU A 80 -22.13 3.95 -20.92
CA LEU A 80 -21.76 4.94 -19.91
C LEU A 80 -21.48 4.29 -18.55
N GLU A 81 -22.12 3.19 -18.24
CA GLU A 81 -21.96 2.36 -17.02
C GLU A 81 -20.52 1.88 -16.81
N TYR A 82 -19.79 1.49 -17.88
CA TYR A 82 -18.39 1.06 -17.79
C TYR A 82 -17.46 2.22 -17.40
N VAL A 83 -17.73 3.40 -17.93
CA VAL A 83 -16.93 4.61 -17.62
C VAL A 83 -17.17 5.04 -16.19
N ILE A 84 -18.42 5.09 -15.74
CA ILE A 84 -18.76 5.41 -14.35
C ILE A 84 -18.14 4.40 -13.39
N PHE A 85 -18.23 3.11 -13.70
CA PHE A 85 -17.65 2.04 -12.89
C PHE A 85 -16.12 2.16 -12.80
N GLY A 86 -15.43 2.38 -13.92
CA GLY A 86 -13.99 2.62 -13.95
C GLY A 86 -13.55 3.84 -13.13
N LEU A 87 -14.32 4.93 -13.22
CA LEU A 87 -14.08 6.13 -12.41
C LEU A 87 -14.27 5.85 -10.92
N LEU A 88 -15.34 5.16 -10.52
CA LEU A 88 -15.58 4.81 -9.11
C LEU A 88 -14.47 3.93 -8.55
N ILE A 89 -14.00 2.92 -9.30
CA ILE A 89 -12.87 2.09 -8.90
C ILE A 89 -11.62 2.96 -8.72
N THR A 90 -11.29 3.79 -9.71
CA THR A 90 -10.10 4.65 -9.66
C THR A 90 -10.14 5.58 -8.46
N TRP A 91 -11.27 6.25 -8.20
CA TRP A 91 -11.44 7.12 -7.05
C TRP A 91 -11.27 6.37 -5.72
N THR A 92 -11.87 5.19 -5.60
CA THR A 92 -11.76 4.38 -4.37
C THR A 92 -10.33 3.94 -4.11
N LEU A 93 -9.61 3.48 -5.15
CA LEU A 93 -8.19 3.10 -5.04
C LEU A 93 -7.33 4.28 -4.57
N LEU A 94 -7.59 5.48 -5.09
CA LEU A 94 -6.86 6.68 -4.71
C LEU A 94 -7.18 7.13 -3.28
N VAL A 95 -8.44 7.03 -2.87
CA VAL A 95 -8.84 7.33 -1.47
C VAL A 95 -8.14 6.36 -0.52
N ILE A 96 -8.11 5.06 -0.83
CA ILE A 96 -7.40 4.05 -0.04
C ILE A 96 -5.90 4.40 0.03
N PHE A 97 -5.28 4.76 -1.08
CA PHE A 97 -3.87 5.14 -1.13
C PHE A 97 -3.56 6.35 -0.24
N VAL A 98 -4.37 7.40 -0.34
CA VAL A 98 -4.18 8.64 0.44
C VAL A 98 -4.39 8.40 1.94
N GLN A 99 -5.39 7.60 2.32
CA GLN A 99 -5.70 7.32 3.71
C GLN A 99 -4.69 6.37 4.37
N LYS A 100 -4.21 5.35 3.65
CA LYS A 100 -3.38 4.27 4.18
C LYS A 100 -1.90 4.40 3.82
N ARG A 101 -1.46 5.51 3.26
CA ARG A 101 -0.08 5.72 2.77
C ARG A 101 1.01 5.53 3.83
N ARG A 102 0.68 5.61 5.13
CA ARG A 102 1.63 5.32 6.22
C ARG A 102 1.99 3.85 6.34
N ASN A 103 1.14 2.95 5.80
CA ASN A 103 1.37 1.52 5.86
C ASN A 103 1.05 0.90 4.50
N ILE A 104 2.06 0.89 3.62
CA ILE A 104 1.95 0.43 2.24
C ILE A 104 1.51 -1.04 2.16
N VAL A 105 1.98 -1.88 3.08
CA VAL A 105 1.61 -3.31 3.12
C VAL A 105 0.11 -3.49 3.31
N LYS A 106 -0.50 -2.74 4.24
CA LYS A 106 -1.96 -2.72 4.39
C LYS A 106 -2.67 -2.23 3.15
N THR A 107 -2.11 -1.22 2.50
CA THR A 107 -2.68 -0.65 1.26
C THR A 107 -2.73 -1.69 0.15
N ILE A 108 -1.67 -2.48 -0.04
CA ILE A 108 -1.62 -3.55 -1.05
C ILE A 108 -2.69 -4.61 -0.76
N LEU A 109 -2.85 -5.02 0.51
CA LEU A 109 -3.90 -5.98 0.89
C LEU A 109 -5.31 -5.44 0.59
N TYR A 110 -5.57 -4.17 0.91
CA TYR A 110 -6.86 -3.55 0.58
C TYR A 110 -7.09 -3.45 -0.93
N TYR A 111 -6.05 -3.21 -1.71
CA TYR A 111 -6.16 -3.20 -3.18
C TYR A 111 -6.49 -4.59 -3.71
N LEU A 112 -5.83 -5.64 -3.21
CA LEU A 112 -6.14 -7.00 -3.58
C LEU A 112 -7.62 -7.31 -3.33
N LEU A 113 -8.11 -7.04 -2.13
CA LEU A 113 -9.51 -7.32 -1.77
C LEU A 113 -10.49 -6.47 -2.60
N PHE A 114 -10.25 -5.18 -2.69
CA PHE A 114 -11.14 -4.26 -3.40
C PHE A 114 -11.24 -4.58 -4.90
N ILE A 115 -10.10 -4.75 -5.58
CA ILE A 115 -10.07 -5.05 -7.01
C ILE A 115 -10.69 -6.43 -7.28
N SER A 116 -10.42 -7.42 -6.42
CA SER A 116 -11.02 -8.75 -6.55
C SER A 116 -12.54 -8.71 -6.43
N ILE A 117 -13.08 -8.04 -5.42
CA ILE A 117 -14.52 -7.91 -5.21
C ILE A 117 -15.16 -7.16 -6.39
N MET A 118 -14.55 -6.04 -6.81
CA MET A 118 -15.08 -5.24 -7.90
C MET A 118 -15.04 -5.97 -9.25
N SER A 119 -13.99 -6.75 -9.51
CA SER A 119 -13.92 -7.54 -10.75
C SER A 119 -14.97 -8.63 -10.79
N VAL A 120 -15.22 -9.33 -9.66
CA VAL A 120 -16.28 -10.34 -9.56
C VAL A 120 -17.67 -9.72 -9.72
N TYR A 121 -17.92 -8.57 -9.07
CA TYR A 121 -19.16 -7.84 -9.22
C TYR A 121 -19.41 -7.42 -10.69
N PHE A 122 -18.37 -6.91 -11.34
CA PHE A 122 -18.46 -6.51 -12.74
C PHE A 122 -18.67 -7.68 -13.69
N ASP A 123 -18.03 -8.83 -13.45
CA ASP A 123 -18.24 -10.07 -14.21
C ASP A 123 -19.68 -10.58 -14.05
N TYR A 124 -20.20 -10.52 -12.82
CA TYR A 124 -21.57 -10.91 -12.51
C TYR A 124 -22.60 -10.05 -13.25
N THR A 125 -22.42 -8.73 -13.28
CA THR A 125 -23.35 -7.81 -13.96
C THR A 125 -23.32 -7.94 -15.49
N ASN A 126 -22.22 -8.44 -16.05
CA ASN A 126 -22.07 -8.67 -17.49
C ASN A 126 -22.42 -10.09 -17.96
N GLY A 127 -23.14 -10.87 -17.14
CA GLY A 127 -23.64 -12.18 -17.53
C GLY A 127 -22.71 -13.34 -17.20
N TRP A 128 -21.79 -13.16 -16.23
CA TRP A 128 -20.90 -14.19 -15.69
C TRP A 128 -20.05 -14.91 -16.75
N LEU A 129 -19.09 -14.21 -17.29
CA LEU A 129 -18.11 -14.78 -18.23
C LEU A 129 -16.98 -15.55 -17.52
N GLY A 130 -16.84 -15.41 -16.19
CA GLY A 130 -15.83 -16.10 -15.39
C GLY A 130 -14.40 -15.56 -15.54
N TRP A 131 -14.20 -14.42 -16.22
CA TRP A 131 -12.86 -13.84 -16.42
C TRP A 131 -12.27 -13.28 -15.14
N SER A 132 -13.09 -12.81 -14.22
CA SER A 132 -12.65 -12.25 -12.94
C SER A 132 -11.93 -13.29 -12.07
N ILE A 133 -12.50 -14.48 -11.94
CA ILE A 133 -11.95 -15.58 -11.14
C ILE A 133 -10.85 -16.34 -11.90
N THR A 134 -10.90 -16.34 -13.24
CA THR A 134 -9.91 -17.03 -14.09
C THR A 134 -8.61 -16.24 -14.21
N PHE A 135 -8.68 -14.91 -14.38
CA PHE A 135 -7.50 -14.08 -14.67
C PHE A 135 -7.23 -13.03 -13.58
N VAL A 136 -8.22 -12.20 -13.23
CA VAL A 136 -7.98 -11.04 -12.38
C VAL A 136 -7.55 -11.43 -10.97
N PHE A 137 -8.29 -12.33 -10.34
CA PHE A 137 -8.00 -12.75 -8.98
C PHE A 137 -6.61 -13.41 -8.84
N PRO A 138 -6.23 -14.41 -9.67
CA PRO A 138 -4.91 -15.01 -9.61
C PRO A 138 -3.78 -14.02 -9.88
N VAL A 139 -3.92 -13.20 -10.92
CA VAL A 139 -2.88 -12.21 -11.30
C VAL A 139 -2.65 -11.17 -10.21
N ILE A 140 -3.72 -10.61 -9.66
CA ILE A 140 -3.64 -9.62 -8.56
C ILE A 140 -3.07 -10.23 -7.29
N SER A 141 -3.37 -11.50 -6.98
CA SER A 141 -2.80 -12.20 -5.83
C SER A 141 -1.29 -12.34 -5.96
N ILE A 142 -0.79 -12.78 -7.11
CA ILE A 142 0.66 -12.88 -7.38
C ILE A 142 1.30 -11.48 -7.31
N ALA A 143 0.71 -10.49 -7.97
CA ALA A 143 1.24 -9.13 -8.00
C ALA A 143 1.31 -8.51 -6.59
N SER A 144 0.29 -8.74 -5.76
CA SER A 144 0.26 -8.25 -4.38
C SER A 144 1.33 -8.91 -3.50
N LEU A 145 1.53 -10.23 -3.62
CA LEU A 145 2.58 -10.94 -2.91
C LEU A 145 3.97 -10.47 -3.33
N LEU A 146 4.21 -10.32 -4.63
CA LEU A 146 5.48 -9.79 -5.15
C LEU A 146 5.72 -8.36 -4.68
N ALA A 147 4.72 -7.49 -4.78
CA ALA A 147 4.84 -6.11 -4.34
C ALA A 147 5.15 -6.00 -2.85
N MET A 148 4.47 -6.79 -2.00
CA MET A 148 4.75 -6.82 -0.56
C MET A 148 6.15 -7.38 -0.27
N PHE A 149 6.56 -8.43 -0.97
CA PHE A 149 7.88 -9.04 -0.79
C PHE A 149 8.99 -8.06 -1.17
N ILE A 150 8.88 -7.41 -2.34
CA ILE A 150 9.85 -6.40 -2.79
C ILE A 150 9.90 -5.23 -1.82
N TYR A 151 8.73 -4.74 -1.38
CA TYR A 151 8.66 -3.64 -0.43
C TYR A 151 9.31 -3.98 0.91
N ALA A 152 9.13 -5.21 1.40
CA ALA A 152 9.77 -5.70 2.63
C ALA A 152 11.31 -5.77 2.52
N GLN A 153 11.86 -5.97 1.32
CA GLN A 153 13.31 -5.98 1.09
C GLN A 153 13.91 -4.57 0.98
N VAL A 154 13.15 -3.62 0.43
CA VAL A 154 13.65 -2.26 0.15
C VAL A 154 13.44 -1.30 1.33
N ALA A 155 12.33 -1.43 2.05
CA ALA A 155 12.00 -0.56 3.17
C ALA A 155 12.63 -1.06 4.48
N PRO A 156 13.18 -0.17 5.31
CA PRO A 156 13.68 -0.51 6.64
C PRO A 156 12.52 -0.75 7.62
N LEU A 157 11.71 -1.79 7.36
CA LEU A 157 10.57 -2.15 8.18
C LEU A 157 10.97 -3.23 9.19
N GLU A 158 10.44 -3.12 10.41
CA GLU A 158 10.49 -4.24 11.34
C GLU A 158 9.62 -5.39 10.82
N ILE A 159 10.15 -6.62 10.87
CA ILE A 159 9.47 -7.83 10.37
C ILE A 159 8.08 -7.98 10.99
N ASN A 160 7.92 -7.58 12.24
CA ASN A 160 6.65 -7.65 13.00
C ASN A 160 5.52 -6.84 12.35
N ASP A 161 5.83 -5.75 11.64
CA ASP A 161 4.82 -4.84 11.08
C ASP A 161 4.13 -5.38 9.84
N TYR A 162 4.79 -6.22 9.06
CA TYR A 162 4.27 -6.67 7.76
C TYR A 162 4.03 -8.19 7.66
N ILE A 163 4.60 -9.00 8.55
CA ILE A 163 4.57 -10.47 8.43
C ILE A 163 3.15 -11.03 8.40
N LEU A 164 2.25 -10.52 9.24
CA LEU A 164 0.86 -10.96 9.28
C LEU A 164 0.10 -10.62 8.00
N TYR A 165 0.37 -9.44 7.41
CA TYR A 165 -0.28 -9.05 6.17
C TYR A 165 0.22 -9.89 4.99
N LEU A 166 1.52 -10.19 4.96
CA LEU A 166 2.11 -11.05 3.94
C LEU A 166 1.55 -12.48 4.05
N GLN A 167 1.38 -12.99 5.28
CA GLN A 167 0.77 -14.29 5.53
C GLN A 167 -0.71 -14.32 5.10
N LEU A 168 -1.47 -13.27 5.43
CA LEU A 168 -2.87 -13.16 5.03
C LEU A 168 -3.01 -13.08 3.51
N THR A 169 -2.13 -12.33 2.84
CA THR A 169 -2.12 -12.25 1.37
C THR A 169 -1.77 -13.58 0.74
N SER A 170 -0.84 -14.36 1.33
CA SER A 170 -0.52 -15.70 0.83
C SER A 170 -1.68 -16.68 1.00
N LEU A 171 -2.45 -16.58 2.09
CA LEU A 171 -3.68 -17.35 2.28
C LEU A 171 -4.75 -16.98 1.24
N LEU A 172 -4.94 -15.68 0.98
CA LEU A 172 -5.88 -15.22 -0.05
C LEU A 172 -5.47 -15.71 -1.46
N GLY A 173 -4.17 -15.77 -1.73
CA GLY A 173 -3.66 -16.30 -3.00
C GLY A 173 -3.85 -17.80 -3.19
N LEU A 174 -4.26 -18.56 -2.15
CA LEU A 174 -4.69 -19.94 -2.27
C LEU A 174 -6.17 -20.09 -2.64
N VAL A 175 -6.98 -19.02 -2.56
CA VAL A 175 -8.42 -19.07 -2.90
C VAL A 175 -8.67 -19.59 -4.32
N PRO A 176 -7.86 -19.30 -5.37
CA PRO A 176 -8.03 -19.87 -6.68
C PRO A 176 -8.00 -21.40 -6.73
N LEU A 177 -7.44 -22.07 -5.72
CA LEU A 177 -7.50 -23.52 -5.59
C LEU A 177 -8.94 -24.02 -5.48
N VAL A 178 -9.78 -23.30 -4.71
CA VAL A 178 -11.21 -23.64 -4.56
C VAL A 178 -11.92 -23.48 -5.90
N PHE A 179 -11.61 -22.45 -6.66
CA PHE A 179 -12.21 -22.24 -7.99
C PHE A 179 -11.79 -23.30 -8.99
N LEU A 180 -10.55 -23.82 -8.90
CA LEU A 180 -10.08 -24.95 -9.70
C LEU A 180 -10.79 -26.24 -9.34
N ILE A 181 -11.03 -26.55 -8.05
CA ILE A 181 -11.70 -27.75 -7.60
C ILE A 181 -13.20 -27.75 -8.01
N MET A 182 -13.78 -26.55 -8.05
CA MET A 182 -15.20 -26.38 -8.43
C MET A 182 -15.42 -26.26 -9.96
N ASP A 183 -14.37 -26.37 -10.77
CA ASP A 183 -14.40 -26.18 -12.23
C ASP A 183 -15.04 -24.87 -12.70
N TRP A 184 -14.88 -23.79 -11.88
CA TRP A 184 -15.40 -22.48 -12.23
C TRP A 184 -14.46 -21.67 -13.13
N VAL A 185 -13.28 -22.18 -13.41
CA VAL A 185 -12.20 -21.50 -14.10
C VAL A 185 -12.12 -21.97 -15.55
N VAL A 186 -12.16 -21.04 -16.50
CA VAL A 186 -12.07 -21.35 -17.93
C VAL A 186 -10.66 -21.81 -18.32
N LEU A 187 -9.63 -21.24 -17.71
CA LEU A 187 -8.21 -21.56 -17.94
C LEU A 187 -7.50 -21.81 -16.62
N ALA A 188 -6.97 -23.01 -16.42
CA ALA A 188 -6.35 -23.42 -15.15
C ALA A 188 -4.98 -22.77 -14.88
N LEU A 189 -4.23 -22.36 -15.92
CA LEU A 189 -2.84 -21.89 -15.79
C LEU A 189 -2.66 -20.72 -14.81
N PRO A 190 -3.39 -19.59 -14.89
CA PRO A 190 -3.18 -18.46 -13.97
C PRO A 190 -3.46 -18.84 -12.52
N SER A 191 -4.52 -19.61 -12.30
CA SER A 191 -4.92 -20.09 -10.97
C SER A 191 -3.89 -21.03 -10.38
N LEU A 192 -3.35 -21.94 -11.16
CA LEU A 192 -2.32 -22.90 -10.73
C LEU A 192 -1.02 -22.17 -10.37
N LEU A 193 -0.59 -21.19 -11.17
CA LEU A 193 0.57 -20.34 -10.86
C LEU A 193 0.37 -19.55 -9.56
N SER A 194 -0.82 -18.98 -9.37
CA SER A 194 -1.14 -18.26 -8.12
C SER A 194 -1.06 -19.16 -6.91
N VAL A 195 -1.66 -20.34 -7.00
CA VAL A 195 -1.66 -21.33 -5.90
C VAL A 195 -0.24 -21.78 -5.56
N LEU A 196 0.56 -22.16 -6.57
CA LEU A 196 1.94 -22.60 -6.35
C LEU A 196 2.80 -21.49 -5.71
N PHE A 197 2.71 -20.27 -6.24
CA PHE A 197 3.45 -19.14 -5.70
C PHE A 197 3.02 -18.78 -4.28
N SER A 198 1.72 -18.76 -4.02
CA SER A 198 1.15 -18.47 -2.70
C SER A 198 1.48 -19.55 -1.67
N LEU A 199 1.44 -20.82 -2.07
CA LEU A 199 1.82 -21.96 -1.21
C LEU A 199 3.31 -21.88 -0.85
N PHE A 200 4.17 -21.60 -1.84
CA PHE A 200 5.61 -21.43 -1.61
C PHE A 200 5.87 -20.30 -0.59
N MET A 201 5.27 -19.12 -0.80
CA MET A 201 5.42 -17.98 0.10
C MET A 201 4.85 -18.27 1.50
N PHE A 202 3.69 -18.94 1.58
CA PHE A 202 3.07 -19.34 2.84
C PHE A 202 3.99 -20.26 3.66
N LEU A 203 4.53 -21.31 3.04
CA LEU A 203 5.42 -22.26 3.70
C LEU A 203 6.74 -21.59 4.10
N LEU A 204 7.32 -20.76 3.23
CA LEU A 204 8.55 -20.02 3.52
C LEU A 204 8.38 -19.14 4.77
N LEU A 205 7.27 -18.42 4.87
CA LEU A 205 6.98 -17.58 6.03
C LEU A 205 6.74 -18.41 7.31
N LEU A 206 6.00 -19.51 7.21
CA LEU A 206 5.77 -20.41 8.33
C LEU A 206 7.07 -20.99 8.87
N LEU A 207 7.94 -21.48 7.99
CA LEU A 207 9.20 -22.10 8.41
C LEU A 207 10.17 -21.09 9.01
N LYS A 208 10.32 -19.93 8.36
CA LYS A 208 11.31 -18.91 8.75
C LYS A 208 10.87 -18.08 9.95
N TYR A 209 9.58 -17.74 10.06
CA TYR A 209 9.08 -16.73 11.01
C TYR A 209 7.99 -17.23 11.97
N ARG A 210 7.86 -18.55 12.16
CA ARG A 210 6.82 -19.17 12.99
C ARG A 210 6.68 -18.52 14.37
N ARG A 211 7.79 -18.32 15.08
CA ARG A 211 7.78 -17.75 16.45
C ARG A 211 7.25 -16.31 16.46
N LEU A 212 7.71 -15.50 15.51
CA LEU A 212 7.29 -14.10 15.40
C LEU A 212 5.81 -13.97 15.06
N MET A 213 5.30 -14.84 14.20
CA MET A 213 3.88 -14.87 13.83
C MET A 213 2.99 -15.20 15.04
N ILE A 214 3.36 -16.18 15.83
CA ILE A 214 2.60 -16.57 17.04
C ILE A 214 2.60 -15.42 18.06
N LEU A 215 3.75 -14.81 18.32
CA LEU A 215 3.87 -13.67 19.24
C LEU A 215 3.02 -12.46 18.79
N GLU A 216 3.04 -12.14 17.51
CA GLU A 216 2.28 -11.00 16.98
C GLU A 216 0.77 -11.29 16.99
N LEU A 217 0.33 -12.52 16.73
CA LEU A 217 -1.05 -12.94 16.88
C LEU A 217 -1.52 -12.85 18.34
N GLN A 218 -0.74 -13.35 19.29
CA GLN A 218 -1.06 -13.25 20.73
C GLN A 218 -1.19 -11.79 21.17
N LYS A 219 -0.25 -10.95 20.76
CA LYS A 219 -0.28 -9.50 21.07
C LYS A 219 -1.54 -8.81 20.55
N ARG A 220 -2.03 -9.18 19.36
CA ARG A 220 -3.25 -8.58 18.77
C ARG A 220 -4.55 -9.16 19.33
N MET A 221 -4.51 -10.40 19.79
CA MET A 221 -5.68 -11.07 20.38
C MET A 221 -5.80 -10.83 21.89
N HIS A 222 -4.89 -10.07 22.50
CA HIS A 222 -4.84 -9.83 23.95
C HIS A 222 -4.79 -11.12 24.79
N LEU A 223 -4.17 -12.19 24.28
CA LEU A 223 -3.94 -13.46 24.94
C LEU A 223 -2.52 -13.53 25.53
#